data_994cba5584029d7609c9dec66982ad22
#
_entry.id   994cba5584029d7609c9dec66982ad22
#
_cell.length_a   1.000
_cell.length_b   1.000
_cell.length_c   1.000
_cell.angle_alpha   90.00
_cell.angle_beta   90.00
_cell.angle_gamma   90.00
#
_symmetry.space_group_name_H-M   'P 1'
#
loop_
_entity.id
_entity.type
_entity.pdbx_description
1 polymer ?
#
loop_
_entity_poly.entity_id
_entity_poly.type
_entity_poly.pdbx_seq_one_letter_code
_entity_poly.pdbx_strand_id
1 'polypeptide(L)'
;MTNDQGLMTNDKGLIPSFEYVLPAIRGIQAGREYYVSMCPVRFIPKLFAREDEENPPDQRVTRSLNPKRVPDIANYILNNPDNYTVSAITAAIDADINFEPIGTEKEGRKMGRLRVPMDARFQITDGQHRCAAFEWALKQNPALGYETVAVILVLDIGLRYSQQMFLDLNRYGVHPDASLAILYDHRHPQATVVKAVIRNINVFRTLIDKEHQTLPVRSGKLFTLHTLYNAMSMLLGDWQTAELEQQIDLAIRYWQAVSYCIPDWEAVRQRTVSAREMRQDYVHSHAIALLGLGAVGSVLLSVYPQSWEERLQELRRIDWLRSNPDWEGRIMVKGQISRSRTSIRRMVAYLKGYLGLPLTSQEEELENASSLV
;
A
#
# COMPACT_ATOMS: atom_id res chain seq x y z
N MET A 1 74.32 -5.52 -45.88
CA MET A 1 73.75 -5.99 -44.63
C MET A 1 72.63 -5.00 -44.27
N THR A 2 71.45 -5.27 -44.71
CA THR A 2 70.27 -4.45 -44.52
C THR A 2 69.38 -5.15 -43.48
N ASN A 3 69.20 -4.52 -42.36
CA ASN A 3 68.36 -4.98 -41.28
C ASN A 3 66.90 -4.55 -41.56
N ASP A 4 66.07 -5.51 -41.91
CA ASP A 4 64.64 -5.33 -42.10
C ASP A 4 63.94 -5.67 -40.76
N GLN A 5 63.56 -4.63 -40.02
CA GLN A 5 62.70 -4.80 -38.83
C GLN A 5 61.26 -4.68 -39.27
N GLY A 6 60.62 -5.82 -39.45
CA GLY A 6 59.20 -5.89 -39.72
C GLY A 6 58.37 -5.37 -38.54
N LEU A 7 57.61 -4.31 -38.78
CA LEU A 7 56.51 -3.87 -37.92
C LEU A 7 55.43 -4.97 -37.88
N MET A 8 55.32 -5.65 -36.74
CA MET A 8 54.13 -6.44 -36.47
C MET A 8 52.99 -5.47 -36.12
N THR A 9 52.12 -5.20 -37.05
CA THR A 9 50.82 -4.58 -36.81
C THR A 9 49.91 -5.64 -36.15
N ASN A 10 49.60 -5.45 -34.88
CA ASN A 10 48.61 -6.23 -34.18
C ASN A 10 47.20 -5.78 -34.68
N ASP A 11 46.80 -6.36 -35.80
CA ASP A 11 45.44 -6.26 -36.31
C ASP A 11 44.57 -7.28 -35.54
N LYS A 12 44.21 -6.97 -34.30
CA LYS A 12 43.09 -7.65 -33.63
C LYS A 12 41.84 -7.24 -34.41
N GLY A 13 41.41 -8.11 -35.33
CA GLY A 13 40.19 -7.94 -36.07
C GLY A 13 39.05 -7.54 -35.13
N LEU A 14 38.54 -6.31 -35.35
CA LEU A 14 37.30 -5.85 -34.69
C LEU A 14 36.18 -6.83 -35.02
N ILE A 15 35.91 -7.76 -34.13
CA ILE A 15 34.66 -8.49 -34.16
C ILE A 15 33.60 -7.41 -33.92
N PRO A 16 32.64 -7.16 -34.84
CA PRO A 16 31.62 -6.14 -34.61
C PRO A 16 30.82 -6.54 -33.36
N SER A 17 31.05 -5.86 -32.27
CA SER A 17 30.25 -6.02 -31.04
C SER A 17 28.90 -5.41 -31.31
N PHE A 18 27.83 -6.22 -31.22
CA PHE A 18 26.49 -5.71 -31.22
C PHE A 18 26.25 -4.93 -29.93
N GLU A 19 25.61 -3.75 -30.03
CA GLU A 19 25.41 -2.86 -28.90
C GLU A 19 23.93 -2.48 -28.77
N TYR A 20 23.46 -2.34 -27.53
CA TYR A 20 22.25 -1.57 -27.25
C TYR A 20 22.61 -0.09 -27.32
N VAL A 21 21.82 0.68 -28.05
CA VAL A 21 21.95 2.14 -28.11
C VAL A 21 20.74 2.75 -27.44
N LEU A 22 20.95 3.34 -26.26
CA LEU A 22 19.89 3.90 -25.43
C LEU A 22 20.01 5.42 -25.39
N PRO A 23 18.93 6.19 -25.62
CA PRO A 23 18.94 7.62 -25.33
C PRO A 23 19.14 7.80 -23.83
N ALA A 24 20.09 8.63 -23.41
CA ALA A 24 20.39 8.75 -21.99
C ALA A 24 20.76 10.17 -21.58
N ILE A 25 20.49 10.48 -20.32
CA ILE A 25 20.97 11.67 -19.63
C ILE A 25 21.99 11.22 -18.59
N ARG A 26 23.18 11.81 -18.66
CA ARG A 26 24.28 11.55 -17.74
C ARG A 26 24.21 12.46 -16.52
N GLY A 27 24.25 11.89 -15.33
CA GLY A 27 24.35 12.57 -14.05
C GLY A 27 25.57 12.17 -13.25
N ILE A 28 25.84 12.91 -12.16
CA ILE A 28 26.88 12.59 -11.18
C ILE A 28 26.23 12.55 -9.79
N GLN A 29 26.45 11.47 -9.05
CA GLN A 29 26.02 11.31 -7.66
C GLN A 29 27.16 10.71 -6.84
N ALA A 30 27.50 11.32 -5.71
CA ALA A 30 28.62 10.91 -4.87
C ALA A 30 29.94 10.74 -5.65
N GLY A 31 30.23 11.65 -6.63
CA GLY A 31 31.40 11.62 -7.48
C GLY A 31 31.40 10.56 -8.58
N ARG A 32 30.29 9.85 -8.81
CA ARG A 32 30.16 8.77 -9.80
C ARG A 32 29.14 9.11 -10.86
N GLU A 33 29.43 8.70 -12.09
CA GLU A 33 28.49 8.83 -13.19
C GLU A 33 27.36 7.81 -13.07
N TYR A 34 26.15 8.24 -13.41
CA TYR A 34 24.99 7.40 -13.64
C TYR A 34 24.23 7.92 -14.85
N TYR A 35 23.39 7.06 -15.41
CA TYR A 35 22.64 7.36 -16.62
C TYR A 35 21.16 7.10 -16.41
N VAL A 36 20.31 8.03 -16.86
CA VAL A 36 18.86 7.85 -16.88
C VAL A 36 18.43 7.66 -18.31
N SER A 37 17.74 6.58 -18.58
CA SER A 37 17.28 6.22 -19.93
C SER A 37 15.80 5.84 -19.92
N MET A 38 15.15 5.92 -21.07
CA MET A 38 13.80 5.40 -21.32
C MET A 38 13.93 4.05 -22.04
N CYS A 39 13.58 2.99 -21.34
CA CYS A 39 13.66 1.63 -21.89
C CYS A 39 12.29 1.16 -22.36
N PRO A 40 12.10 0.75 -23.62
CA PRO A 40 10.87 0.11 -24.06
C PRO A 40 10.57 -1.16 -23.25
N VAL A 41 9.33 -1.29 -22.79
CA VAL A 41 8.90 -2.37 -21.89
C VAL A 41 9.21 -3.75 -22.47
N ARG A 42 9.13 -3.92 -23.79
CA ARG A 42 9.48 -5.18 -24.49
C ARG A 42 10.94 -5.63 -24.29
N PHE A 43 11.84 -4.72 -23.91
CA PHE A 43 13.24 -5.06 -23.66
C PHE A 43 13.52 -5.42 -22.20
N ILE A 44 12.63 -5.08 -21.27
CA ILE A 44 12.79 -5.35 -19.84
C ILE A 44 13.12 -6.82 -19.56
N PRO A 45 12.36 -7.82 -20.08
CA PRO A 45 12.67 -9.23 -19.83
C PRO A 45 13.99 -9.70 -20.42
N LYS A 46 14.52 -8.99 -21.43
CA LYS A 46 15.76 -9.35 -22.11
C LYS A 46 16.99 -8.72 -21.44
N LEU A 47 16.88 -7.46 -21.04
CA LEU A 47 17.97 -6.71 -20.43
C LEU A 47 18.16 -7.09 -18.96
N PHE A 48 17.09 -7.28 -18.25
CA PHE A 48 17.09 -7.53 -16.80
C PHE A 48 16.78 -9.00 -16.52
N ALA A 49 17.69 -9.88 -16.93
CA ALA A 49 17.62 -11.29 -16.59
C ALA A 49 17.60 -11.45 -15.06
N ARG A 50 16.82 -12.41 -14.58
CA ARG A 50 16.76 -12.68 -13.14
C ARG A 50 18.10 -13.26 -12.69
N GLU A 51 18.58 -12.79 -11.54
CA GLU A 51 19.62 -13.50 -10.82
C GLU A 51 19.11 -14.90 -10.46
N ASP A 52 19.99 -15.88 -10.49
CA ASP A 52 19.69 -17.23 -10.02
C ASP A 52 19.30 -17.15 -8.54
N GLU A 53 18.02 -17.41 -8.26
CA GLU A 53 17.49 -17.45 -6.88
C GLU A 53 18.17 -18.54 -6.04
N GLU A 54 18.92 -19.45 -6.66
CA GLU A 54 19.71 -20.51 -6.04
C GLU A 54 20.95 -19.98 -5.32
N ASN A 55 21.42 -18.77 -5.65
CA ASN A 55 22.57 -18.19 -4.97
C ASN A 55 22.23 -17.84 -3.51
N PRO A 56 23.14 -18.11 -2.55
CA PRO A 56 22.93 -17.75 -1.15
C PRO A 56 22.81 -16.21 -1.00
N PRO A 57 22.14 -15.72 0.08
CA PRO A 57 21.85 -14.29 0.27
C PRO A 57 23.07 -13.35 0.26
N ASP A 58 24.23 -13.84 0.68
CA ASP A 58 25.51 -13.10 0.69
C ASP A 58 26.14 -12.96 -0.70
N GLN A 59 25.66 -13.72 -1.68
CA GLN A 59 26.12 -13.69 -3.08
C GLN A 59 25.09 -13.05 -4.03
N ARG A 60 23.97 -12.55 -3.50
CA ARG A 60 22.94 -11.85 -4.28
C ARG A 60 22.94 -10.36 -3.99
N VAL A 61 22.54 -9.54 -4.95
CA VAL A 61 22.33 -8.10 -4.75
C VAL A 61 20.98 -7.83 -4.11
N THR A 62 19.93 -8.51 -4.56
CA THR A 62 18.56 -8.26 -4.11
C THR A 62 18.02 -9.43 -3.27
N ARG A 63 16.94 -9.16 -2.53
CA ARG A 63 16.18 -10.23 -1.85
C ARG A 63 15.49 -11.13 -2.88
N SER A 64 15.11 -12.35 -2.48
CA SER A 64 14.29 -13.23 -3.30
C SER A 64 12.99 -12.54 -3.75
N LEU A 65 12.56 -12.83 -4.97
CA LEU A 65 11.31 -12.34 -5.51
C LEU A 65 10.13 -12.86 -4.67
N ASN A 66 9.23 -11.99 -4.27
CA ASN A 66 7.97 -12.42 -3.68
C ASN A 66 6.95 -12.68 -4.81
N PRO A 67 6.67 -13.95 -5.15
CA PRO A 67 5.82 -14.28 -6.30
C PRO A 67 4.37 -13.79 -6.13
N LYS A 68 3.90 -13.56 -4.89
CA LYS A 68 2.55 -13.04 -4.63
C LYS A 68 2.38 -11.58 -5.04
N ARG A 69 3.46 -10.78 -5.05
CA ARG A 69 3.40 -9.36 -5.45
C ARG A 69 3.41 -9.13 -6.95
N VAL A 70 3.86 -10.10 -7.74
CA VAL A 70 3.97 -9.95 -9.18
C VAL A 70 2.61 -9.83 -9.87
N PRO A 71 1.62 -10.71 -9.60
CA PRO A 71 0.26 -10.55 -10.14
C PRO A 71 -0.40 -9.23 -9.74
N ASP A 72 -0.21 -8.76 -8.51
CA ASP A 72 -0.81 -7.51 -8.04
C ASP A 72 -0.32 -6.32 -8.87
N ILE A 73 1.00 -6.21 -9.09
CA ILE A 73 1.59 -5.14 -9.89
C ILE A 73 1.20 -5.29 -11.38
N ALA A 74 1.20 -6.50 -11.91
CA ALA A 74 0.83 -6.74 -13.30
C ALA A 74 -0.64 -6.42 -13.57
N ASN A 75 -1.55 -6.83 -12.68
CA ASN A 75 -2.96 -6.49 -12.76
C ASN A 75 -3.19 -4.97 -12.62
N TYR A 76 -2.42 -4.30 -11.74
CA TYR A 76 -2.47 -2.84 -11.65
C TYR A 76 -2.14 -2.18 -12.99
N ILE A 77 -1.10 -2.63 -13.70
CA ILE A 77 -0.72 -2.11 -15.01
C ILE A 77 -1.83 -2.41 -16.04
N LEU A 78 -2.31 -3.65 -16.12
CA LEU A 78 -3.29 -4.10 -17.10
C LEU A 78 -4.67 -3.46 -16.91
N ASN A 79 -5.09 -3.25 -15.68
CA ASN A 79 -6.40 -2.68 -15.36
C ASN A 79 -6.42 -1.14 -15.41
N ASN A 80 -5.27 -0.49 -15.57
CA ASN A 80 -5.16 0.97 -15.63
C ASN A 80 -4.34 1.44 -16.84
N PRO A 81 -4.66 1.01 -18.06
CA PRO A 81 -3.81 1.22 -19.24
C PRO A 81 -3.51 2.69 -19.53
N ASP A 82 -4.45 3.58 -19.21
CA ASP A 82 -4.34 5.02 -19.53
C ASP A 82 -3.75 5.85 -18.39
N ASN A 83 -3.55 5.27 -17.20
CA ASN A 83 -3.15 6.05 -16.02
C ASN A 83 -2.32 5.30 -14.97
N TYR A 84 -1.72 4.16 -15.32
CA TYR A 84 -0.77 3.53 -14.40
C TYR A 84 0.53 4.34 -14.30
N THR A 85 1.17 4.28 -13.15
CA THR A 85 2.48 4.92 -12.91
C THR A 85 3.38 3.95 -12.17
N VAL A 86 4.59 3.77 -12.66
CA VAL A 86 5.62 2.94 -12.01
C VAL A 86 6.88 3.77 -11.78
N SER A 87 7.57 3.52 -10.68
CA SER A 87 8.86 4.13 -10.42
C SER A 87 9.96 3.52 -11.30
N ALA A 88 11.07 4.25 -11.48
CA ALA A 88 12.21 3.80 -12.28
C ALA A 88 12.77 2.45 -11.78
N ILE A 89 13.32 1.65 -12.71
CA ILE A 89 14.12 0.46 -12.41
C ILE A 89 15.57 0.94 -12.24
N THR A 90 16.25 0.48 -11.20
CA THR A 90 17.69 0.78 -11.00
C THR A 90 18.50 -0.50 -11.19
N ALA A 91 19.53 -0.43 -12.01
CA ALA A 91 20.43 -1.55 -12.28
C ALA A 91 21.89 -1.12 -12.40
N ALA A 92 22.77 -2.01 -11.97
CA ALA A 92 24.20 -1.92 -12.22
C ALA A 92 24.54 -2.60 -13.56
N ILE A 93 25.49 -2.04 -14.30
CA ILE A 93 25.98 -2.61 -15.57
C ILE A 93 27.41 -3.09 -15.34
N ASP A 94 27.64 -4.39 -15.57
CA ASP A 94 28.97 -5.01 -15.57
C ASP A 94 29.46 -5.11 -17.01
N ALA A 95 29.88 -3.97 -17.57
CA ALA A 95 30.53 -3.87 -18.88
C ALA A 95 31.15 -2.49 -19.08
N ASP A 96 32.08 -2.40 -20.02
CA ASP A 96 32.57 -1.12 -20.52
C ASP A 96 31.50 -0.48 -21.39
N ILE A 97 31.00 0.67 -20.96
CA ILE A 97 29.99 1.44 -21.67
C ILE A 97 30.59 2.69 -22.29
N ASN A 98 30.01 3.14 -23.40
CA ASN A 98 30.40 4.39 -24.03
C ASN A 98 29.23 5.36 -24.07
N PHE A 99 29.44 6.59 -23.56
CA PHE A 99 28.46 7.67 -23.63
C PHE A 99 28.85 8.69 -24.68
N GLU A 100 28.06 8.83 -25.73
CA GLU A 100 28.21 9.77 -26.82
C GLU A 100 27.33 10.99 -26.60
N PRO A 101 27.84 12.13 -26.12
CA PRO A 101 27.04 13.33 -25.95
C PRO A 101 26.59 13.90 -27.29
N ILE A 102 25.41 14.53 -27.35
CA ILE A 102 24.89 15.18 -28.55
C ILE A 102 25.47 16.58 -28.77
N GLY A 103 26.19 17.12 -27.80
CA GLY A 103 26.83 18.46 -27.88
C GLY A 103 28.05 18.55 -26.99
N THR A 104 28.88 19.55 -27.27
CA THR A 104 30.14 19.78 -26.56
C THR A 104 30.02 20.76 -25.40
N GLU A 105 28.90 21.48 -25.29
CA GLU A 105 28.71 22.53 -24.30
C GLU A 105 27.53 22.20 -23.34
N LYS A 106 27.69 22.66 -22.08
CA LYS A 106 26.66 22.70 -21.04
C LYS A 106 25.78 21.42 -21.01
N GLU A 107 24.47 21.61 -21.25
CA GLU A 107 23.45 20.54 -21.22
C GLU A 107 23.68 19.50 -22.33
N GLY A 108 24.22 19.90 -23.49
CA GLY A 108 24.54 18.99 -24.59
C GLY A 108 25.57 17.91 -24.22
N ARG A 109 26.45 18.19 -23.24
CA ARG A 109 27.38 17.18 -22.70
C ARG A 109 26.70 16.14 -21.80
N LYS A 110 25.53 16.44 -21.28
CA LYS A 110 24.78 15.56 -20.36
C LYS A 110 23.79 14.70 -21.09
N MET A 111 23.32 15.11 -22.26
CA MET A 111 22.37 14.33 -23.08
C MET A 111 23.14 13.61 -24.19
N GLY A 112 22.77 12.36 -24.46
CA GLY A 112 23.49 11.60 -25.46
C GLY A 112 22.91 10.22 -25.72
N ARG A 113 23.75 9.35 -26.28
CA ARG A 113 23.51 7.94 -26.52
C ARG A 113 24.44 7.14 -25.62
N LEU A 114 23.85 6.24 -24.86
CA LEU A 114 24.61 5.24 -24.10
C LEU A 114 24.71 3.97 -24.95
N ARG A 115 25.93 3.59 -25.30
CA ARG A 115 26.24 2.34 -25.98
C ARG A 115 26.62 1.30 -24.95
N VAL A 116 25.90 0.20 -24.94
CA VAL A 116 26.12 -0.90 -24.01
C VAL A 116 26.28 -2.17 -24.83
N PRO A 117 27.37 -2.93 -24.66
CA PRO A 117 27.54 -4.21 -25.32
C PRO A 117 26.39 -5.16 -25.09
N MET A 118 25.97 -5.95 -26.07
CA MET A 118 24.83 -6.87 -25.93
C MET A 118 25.06 -8.03 -24.95
N ASP A 119 26.32 -8.32 -24.66
CA ASP A 119 26.74 -9.29 -23.65
C ASP A 119 26.89 -8.72 -22.25
N ALA A 120 26.65 -7.40 -22.08
CA ALA A 120 26.64 -6.73 -20.78
C ALA A 120 25.60 -7.36 -19.84
N ARG A 121 25.99 -7.50 -18.58
CA ARG A 121 25.08 -7.95 -17.52
C ARG A 121 24.46 -6.75 -16.81
N PHE A 122 23.14 -6.77 -16.72
CA PHE A 122 22.37 -5.77 -15.99
C PHE A 122 21.86 -6.38 -14.69
N GLN A 123 22.45 -5.99 -13.58
CA GLN A 123 22.08 -6.48 -12.26
C GLN A 123 21.08 -5.52 -11.59
N ILE A 124 19.86 -5.96 -11.41
CA ILE A 124 18.82 -5.13 -10.79
C ILE A 124 19.18 -4.86 -9.33
N THR A 125 19.23 -3.60 -8.95
CA THR A 125 19.38 -3.15 -7.54
C THR A 125 18.06 -2.69 -6.94
N ASP A 126 17.13 -2.17 -7.76
CA ASP A 126 15.74 -1.92 -7.36
C ASP A 126 14.79 -2.13 -8.56
N GLY A 127 13.63 -2.70 -8.29
CA GLY A 127 12.58 -2.88 -9.30
C GLY A 127 12.38 -4.31 -9.80
N GLN A 128 12.96 -5.32 -9.19
CA GLN A 128 12.82 -6.73 -9.60
C GLN A 128 11.36 -7.20 -9.74
N HIS A 129 10.47 -6.80 -8.81
CA HIS A 129 9.04 -7.13 -8.89
C HIS A 129 8.36 -6.42 -10.07
N ARG A 130 8.78 -5.18 -10.39
CA ARG A 130 8.30 -4.44 -11.56
C ARG A 130 8.73 -5.09 -12.87
N CYS A 131 9.99 -5.52 -12.96
CA CYS A 131 10.48 -6.27 -14.13
C CYS A 131 9.68 -7.55 -14.35
N ALA A 132 9.47 -8.34 -13.29
CA ALA A 132 8.69 -9.56 -13.36
C ALA A 132 7.21 -9.28 -13.71
N ALA A 133 6.64 -8.19 -13.20
CA ALA A 133 5.27 -7.79 -13.52
C ALA A 133 5.11 -7.33 -14.97
N PHE A 134 6.08 -6.60 -15.52
CA PHE A 134 6.10 -6.25 -16.94
C PHE A 134 6.23 -7.49 -17.83
N GLU A 135 7.09 -8.43 -17.49
CA GLU A 135 7.20 -9.69 -18.21
C GLU A 135 5.87 -10.46 -18.24
N TRP A 136 5.17 -10.50 -17.09
CA TRP A 136 3.88 -11.14 -16.97
C TRP A 136 2.78 -10.40 -17.74
N ALA A 137 2.75 -9.06 -17.65
CA ALA A 137 1.77 -8.21 -18.33
C ALA A 137 1.94 -8.24 -19.87
N LEU A 138 3.17 -8.25 -20.36
CA LEU A 138 3.46 -8.37 -21.80
C LEU A 138 2.91 -9.64 -22.45
N LYS A 139 2.83 -10.74 -21.70
CA LYS A 139 2.24 -12.00 -22.19
C LYS A 139 0.73 -11.86 -22.41
N GLN A 140 0.06 -10.99 -21.68
CA GLN A 140 -1.38 -10.75 -21.79
C GLN A 140 -1.71 -9.57 -22.72
N ASN A 141 -0.90 -8.52 -22.69
CA ASN A 141 -1.06 -7.34 -23.56
C ASN A 141 0.30 -6.97 -24.20
N PRO A 142 0.62 -7.54 -25.39
CA PRO A 142 1.85 -7.21 -26.12
C PRO A 142 1.99 -5.73 -26.52
N ALA A 143 0.89 -4.98 -26.58
CA ALA A 143 0.91 -3.54 -26.92
C ALA A 143 1.68 -2.71 -25.90
N LEU A 144 1.73 -3.13 -24.62
CA LEU A 144 2.57 -2.52 -23.57
C LEU A 144 4.05 -2.49 -23.97
N GLY A 145 4.49 -3.33 -24.88
CA GLY A 145 5.87 -3.38 -25.36
C GLY A 145 6.35 -2.09 -26.04
N TYR A 146 5.43 -1.25 -26.51
CA TYR A 146 5.73 0.05 -27.13
C TYR A 146 5.80 1.18 -26.12
N GLU A 147 5.36 0.97 -24.91
CA GLU A 147 5.51 1.92 -23.82
C GLU A 147 6.93 1.89 -23.26
N THR A 148 7.29 2.88 -22.46
CA THR A 148 8.62 3.01 -21.89
C THR A 148 8.56 3.13 -20.36
N VAL A 149 9.59 2.59 -19.70
CA VAL A 149 9.85 2.80 -18.28
C VAL A 149 11.21 3.48 -18.10
N ALA A 150 11.29 4.39 -17.13
CA ALA A 150 12.57 5.00 -16.77
C ALA A 150 13.48 3.95 -16.12
N VAL A 151 14.74 3.93 -16.56
CA VAL A 151 15.79 3.10 -15.98
C VAL A 151 16.96 3.97 -15.53
N ILE A 152 17.46 3.69 -14.34
CA ILE A 152 18.68 4.31 -13.80
C ILE A 152 19.78 3.27 -13.87
N LEU A 153 20.82 3.60 -14.61
CA LEU A 153 21.93 2.70 -14.88
C LEU A 153 23.20 3.25 -14.22
N VAL A 154 23.84 2.43 -13.40
CA VAL A 154 25.11 2.73 -12.74
C VAL A 154 26.16 1.72 -13.20
N LEU A 155 27.44 2.10 -13.22
CA LEU A 155 28.51 1.14 -13.47
C LEU A 155 28.66 0.22 -12.26
N ASP A 156 28.75 -1.09 -12.52
CA ASP A 156 29.03 -2.05 -11.46
C ASP A 156 30.47 -1.91 -10.97
N ILE A 157 30.63 -1.78 -9.68
CA ILE A 157 31.91 -1.70 -9.01
C ILE A 157 32.06 -2.81 -7.95
N GLY A 158 31.25 -3.83 -8.06
CA GLY A 158 31.28 -5.05 -7.27
C GLY A 158 30.12 -5.23 -6.32
N LEU A 159 29.91 -6.49 -5.96
CA LEU A 159 28.77 -6.99 -5.18
C LEU A 159 28.48 -6.19 -3.91
N ARG A 160 29.51 -5.85 -3.14
CA ARG A 160 29.34 -5.09 -1.87
C ARG A 160 28.68 -3.73 -2.09
N TYR A 161 29.03 -3.05 -3.17
CA TYR A 161 28.47 -1.75 -3.50
C TYR A 161 27.02 -1.88 -3.97
N SER A 162 26.74 -2.86 -4.82
CA SER A 162 25.39 -3.13 -5.31
C SER A 162 24.44 -3.56 -4.19
N GLN A 163 24.93 -4.37 -3.23
CA GLN A 163 24.17 -4.68 -2.00
C GLN A 163 23.93 -3.46 -1.12
N GLN A 164 24.93 -2.58 -0.96
CA GLN A 164 24.75 -1.34 -0.20
C GLN A 164 23.75 -0.41 -0.90
N MET A 165 23.82 -0.28 -2.22
CA MET A 165 22.86 0.51 -3.01
C MET A 165 21.43 -0.03 -2.85
N PHE A 166 21.25 -1.35 -2.95
CA PHE A 166 19.96 -1.99 -2.67
C PHE A 166 19.43 -1.64 -1.28
N LEU A 167 20.29 -1.71 -0.26
CA LEU A 167 19.92 -1.35 1.11
C LEU A 167 19.53 0.12 1.22
N ASP A 168 20.31 1.04 0.66
CA ASP A 168 20.08 2.48 0.76
C ASP A 168 18.80 2.90 0.04
N LEU A 169 18.53 2.35 -1.15
CA LEU A 169 17.31 2.61 -1.90
C LEU A 169 16.03 2.15 -1.16
N ASN A 170 16.14 1.05 -0.40
CA ASN A 170 14.98 0.46 0.29
C ASN A 170 14.85 0.94 1.75
N ARG A 171 15.96 1.26 2.43
CA ARG A 171 15.97 1.61 3.86
C ARG A 171 15.29 2.93 4.16
N TYR A 172 15.44 3.90 3.29
CA TYR A 172 14.94 5.27 3.48
C TYR A 172 13.60 5.52 2.77
N GLY A 173 13.07 4.51 2.07
CA GLY A 173 11.74 4.57 1.49
C GLY A 173 10.67 4.57 2.58
N VAL A 174 9.94 5.67 2.74
CA VAL A 174 8.80 5.76 3.65
C VAL A 174 7.54 5.40 2.88
N HIS A 175 6.86 4.32 3.26
CA HIS A 175 5.53 4.03 2.74
C HIS A 175 4.54 5.03 3.34
N PRO A 176 3.58 5.56 2.56
CA PRO A 176 2.49 6.36 3.10
C PRO A 176 1.79 5.60 4.24
N ASP A 177 1.44 6.32 5.30
CA ASP A 177 0.59 5.77 6.35
C ASP A 177 -0.74 5.28 5.75
N ALA A 178 -1.32 4.21 6.30
CA ALA A 178 -2.51 3.59 5.74
C ALA A 178 -3.69 4.57 5.60
N SER A 179 -3.86 5.51 6.53
CA SER A 179 -4.89 6.55 6.42
C SER A 179 -4.64 7.48 5.23
N LEU A 180 -3.40 7.90 5.02
CA LEU A 180 -3.02 8.76 3.91
C LEU A 180 -3.15 8.04 2.56
N ALA A 181 -2.77 6.76 2.51
CA ALA A 181 -2.94 5.93 1.33
C ALA A 181 -4.41 5.83 0.91
N ILE A 182 -5.34 5.60 1.85
CA ILE A 182 -6.79 5.58 1.59
C ILE A 182 -7.29 6.96 1.12
N LEU A 183 -6.80 8.05 1.73
CA LEU A 183 -7.20 9.41 1.36
C LEU A 183 -6.86 9.72 -0.10
N TYR A 184 -5.68 9.30 -0.56
CA TYR A 184 -5.17 9.55 -1.91
C TYR A 184 -5.57 8.48 -2.93
N ASP A 185 -6.20 7.40 -2.49
CA ASP A 185 -6.75 6.40 -3.41
C ASP A 185 -8.04 6.91 -4.04
N HIS A 186 -8.00 7.23 -5.32
CA HIS A 186 -9.15 7.68 -6.13
C HIS A 186 -9.72 6.57 -7.02
N ARG A 187 -9.19 5.37 -6.97
CA ARG A 187 -9.56 4.24 -7.83
C ARG A 187 -10.41 3.20 -7.10
N HIS A 188 -10.08 2.93 -5.85
CA HIS A 188 -10.76 1.89 -5.11
C HIS A 188 -12.17 2.34 -4.68
N PRO A 189 -13.25 1.60 -5.03
CA PRO A 189 -14.63 1.97 -4.71
C PRO A 189 -14.84 2.24 -3.22
N GLN A 190 -14.31 1.37 -2.35
CA GLN A 190 -14.45 1.52 -0.90
C GLN A 190 -13.77 2.79 -0.35
N ALA A 191 -12.65 3.23 -0.95
CA ALA A 191 -12.04 4.51 -0.59
C ALA A 191 -12.95 5.69 -0.95
N THR A 192 -13.74 5.56 -2.03
CA THR A 192 -14.75 6.54 -2.41
C THR A 192 -15.90 6.56 -1.42
N VAL A 193 -16.42 5.39 -1.01
CA VAL A 193 -17.49 5.28 -0.01
C VAL A 193 -17.08 5.93 1.32
N VAL A 194 -15.92 5.58 1.87
CA VAL A 194 -15.49 6.13 3.17
C VAL A 194 -15.27 7.64 3.11
N LYS A 195 -14.74 8.17 1.99
CA LYS A 195 -14.59 9.61 1.78
C LYS A 195 -15.94 10.32 1.68
N ALA A 196 -16.94 9.70 1.06
CA ALA A 196 -18.31 10.24 1.01
C ALA A 196 -18.94 10.29 2.41
N VAL A 197 -18.81 9.23 3.21
CA VAL A 197 -19.29 9.20 4.61
C VAL A 197 -18.65 10.32 5.44
N ILE A 198 -17.33 10.51 5.33
CA ILE A 198 -16.63 11.59 6.06
C ILE A 198 -17.14 12.98 5.65
N ARG A 199 -17.45 13.19 4.37
CA ARG A 199 -17.94 14.50 3.89
C ARG A 199 -19.35 14.81 4.39
N ASN A 200 -20.21 13.81 4.47
CA ASN A 200 -21.64 13.97 4.75
C ASN A 200 -21.96 13.92 6.26
N ILE A 201 -21.14 13.29 7.09
CA ILE A 201 -21.40 13.16 8.53
C ILE A 201 -20.49 14.11 9.30
N ASN A 202 -21.09 15.09 9.99
CA ASN A 202 -20.38 16.17 10.68
C ASN A 202 -19.37 15.67 11.73
N VAL A 203 -19.76 14.65 12.49
CA VAL A 203 -18.90 14.01 13.49
C VAL A 203 -17.63 13.47 12.82
N PHE A 204 -17.76 12.68 11.76
CA PHE A 204 -16.60 12.10 11.08
C PHE A 204 -15.79 13.15 10.33
N ARG A 205 -16.42 14.15 9.74
CA ARG A 205 -15.72 15.26 9.08
C ARG A 205 -14.74 15.95 10.03
N THR A 206 -15.13 16.07 11.31
CA THR A 206 -14.36 16.77 12.33
C THR A 206 -13.42 15.87 13.12
N LEU A 207 -13.84 14.63 13.45
CA LEU A 207 -13.16 13.78 14.42
C LEU A 207 -12.35 12.64 13.83
N ILE A 208 -12.23 12.56 12.49
CA ILE A 208 -11.36 11.58 11.80
C ILE A 208 -9.97 12.17 11.57
N ASP A 209 -8.93 11.44 11.98
CA ASP A 209 -7.55 11.66 11.58
C ASP A 209 -7.32 11.00 10.20
N LYS A 210 -6.91 11.82 9.22
CA LYS A 210 -6.74 11.40 7.82
C LYS A 210 -5.29 11.08 7.47
N GLU A 211 -4.38 11.31 8.40
CA GLU A 211 -2.95 11.21 8.17
C GLU A 211 -2.36 9.97 8.83
N HIS A 212 -2.70 9.69 10.08
CA HIS A 212 -2.08 8.64 10.87
C HIS A 212 -2.93 7.36 10.92
N GLN A 213 -2.28 6.20 10.88
CA GLN A 213 -2.92 4.90 11.13
C GLN A 213 -3.28 4.69 12.61
N THR A 214 -2.50 5.27 13.51
CA THR A 214 -2.73 5.24 14.96
C THR A 214 -2.80 6.66 15.48
N LEU A 215 -3.82 6.96 16.28
CA LEU A 215 -4.00 8.30 16.83
C LEU A 215 -2.86 8.68 17.78
N PRO A 216 -2.22 9.84 17.58
CA PRO A 216 -1.32 10.40 18.57
C PRO A 216 -2.04 10.61 19.93
N VAL A 217 -1.32 10.43 21.03
CA VAL A 217 -1.89 10.54 22.39
C VAL A 217 -2.62 11.87 22.61
N ARG A 218 -2.09 12.96 22.06
CA ARG A 218 -2.64 14.33 22.19
C ARG A 218 -3.59 14.70 21.05
N SER A 219 -3.99 13.75 20.20
CA SER A 219 -4.89 14.03 19.09
C SER A 219 -6.26 14.52 19.57
N GLY A 220 -6.77 15.57 18.94
CA GLY A 220 -8.16 16.04 19.09
C GLY A 220 -9.16 15.22 18.28
N LYS A 221 -8.77 14.06 17.73
CA LYS A 221 -9.60 13.16 16.92
C LYS A 221 -10.01 11.94 17.75
N LEU A 222 -11.11 11.28 17.35
CA LEU A 222 -11.57 10.04 17.98
C LEU A 222 -11.11 8.80 17.19
N PHE A 223 -11.09 8.89 15.87
CA PHE A 223 -10.80 7.75 15.01
C PHE A 223 -9.81 8.10 13.92
N THR A 224 -9.22 7.08 13.29
CA THR A 224 -8.41 7.24 12.08
C THR A 224 -9.24 6.89 10.85
N LEU A 225 -8.87 7.44 9.69
CA LEU A 225 -9.47 7.08 8.41
C LEU A 225 -9.33 5.59 8.13
N HIS A 226 -8.17 5.00 8.45
CA HIS A 226 -7.93 3.57 8.32
C HIS A 226 -8.92 2.73 9.15
N THR A 227 -9.21 3.15 10.39
CA THR A 227 -10.20 2.44 11.23
C THR A 227 -11.60 2.51 10.63
N LEU A 228 -12.03 3.69 10.17
CA LEU A 228 -13.35 3.86 9.56
C LEU A 228 -13.45 3.07 8.25
N TYR A 229 -12.39 3.03 7.44
CA TYR A 229 -12.32 2.22 6.23
C TYR A 229 -12.53 0.72 6.52
N ASN A 230 -11.86 0.19 7.55
CA ASN A 230 -12.03 -1.21 7.94
C ASN A 230 -13.44 -1.49 8.50
N ALA A 231 -14.01 -0.56 9.28
CA ALA A 231 -15.39 -0.67 9.76
C ALA A 231 -16.39 -0.66 8.60
N MET A 232 -16.10 0.13 7.56
CA MET A 232 -16.90 0.18 6.34
C MET A 232 -16.83 -1.13 5.54
N SER A 233 -15.64 -1.75 5.46
CA SER A 233 -15.49 -3.08 4.85
C SER A 233 -16.37 -4.12 5.55
N MET A 234 -16.45 -4.06 6.88
CA MET A 234 -17.29 -4.98 7.66
C MET A 234 -18.78 -4.71 7.44
N LEU A 235 -19.17 -3.42 7.36
CA LEU A 235 -20.55 -3.03 7.13
C LEU A 235 -21.06 -3.48 5.76
N LEU A 236 -20.25 -3.23 4.72
CA LEU A 236 -20.66 -3.47 3.35
C LEU A 236 -20.58 -4.94 2.94
N GLY A 237 -19.89 -5.83 3.64
CA GLY A 237 -19.86 -7.27 3.44
C GLY A 237 -20.49 -7.77 2.12
N ASP A 238 -21.73 -8.24 2.20
CA ASP A 238 -22.50 -8.73 1.06
C ASP A 238 -22.93 -7.64 0.05
N TRP A 239 -22.90 -6.37 0.46
CA TRP A 239 -23.25 -5.22 -0.39
C TRP A 239 -22.11 -4.75 -1.32
N GLN A 240 -20.94 -5.37 -1.25
CA GLN A 240 -19.81 -5.02 -2.13
C GLN A 240 -20.11 -5.24 -3.63
N THR A 241 -21.12 -6.04 -3.97
CA THR A 241 -21.58 -6.26 -5.35
C THR A 241 -22.64 -5.26 -5.81
N ALA A 242 -23.17 -4.44 -4.91
CA ALA A 242 -24.14 -3.38 -5.27
C ALA A 242 -23.45 -2.22 -6.01
N GLU A 243 -24.23 -1.41 -6.71
CA GLU A 243 -23.75 -0.20 -7.37
C GLU A 243 -23.12 0.77 -6.35
N LEU A 244 -22.06 1.47 -6.76
CA LEU A 244 -21.27 2.33 -5.88
C LEU A 244 -22.12 3.40 -5.17
N GLU A 245 -23.10 4.00 -5.89
CA GLU A 245 -24.00 5.00 -5.32
C GLU A 245 -24.87 4.41 -4.20
N GLN A 246 -25.38 3.19 -4.40
CA GLN A 246 -26.16 2.49 -3.37
C GLN A 246 -25.32 2.17 -2.13
N GLN A 247 -24.07 1.77 -2.31
CA GLN A 247 -23.13 1.56 -1.20
C GLN A 247 -22.88 2.86 -0.43
N ILE A 248 -22.73 3.99 -1.13
CA ILE A 248 -22.54 5.32 -0.53
C ILE A 248 -23.75 5.72 0.29
N ASP A 249 -24.94 5.64 -0.29
CA ASP A 249 -26.19 6.05 0.37
C ASP A 249 -26.46 5.19 1.61
N LEU A 250 -26.31 3.88 1.50
CA LEU A 250 -26.46 2.95 2.63
C LEU A 250 -25.47 3.27 3.75
N ALA A 251 -24.20 3.46 3.39
CA ALA A 251 -23.16 3.75 4.38
C ALA A 251 -23.39 5.10 5.08
N ILE A 252 -23.80 6.14 4.36
CA ILE A 252 -24.12 7.44 4.95
C ILE A 252 -25.31 7.31 5.90
N ARG A 253 -26.40 6.68 5.48
CA ARG A 253 -27.59 6.47 6.33
C ARG A 253 -27.26 5.69 7.59
N TYR A 254 -26.53 4.60 7.46
CA TYR A 254 -26.15 3.76 8.58
C TYR A 254 -25.29 4.52 9.60
N TRP A 255 -24.18 5.11 9.17
CA TRP A 255 -23.27 5.79 10.07
C TRP A 255 -23.85 7.10 10.64
N GLN A 256 -24.77 7.75 9.93
CA GLN A 256 -25.53 8.86 10.46
C GLN A 256 -26.44 8.40 11.60
N ALA A 257 -27.16 7.30 11.43
CA ALA A 257 -28.01 6.71 12.48
C ALA A 257 -27.18 6.28 13.70
N VAL A 258 -26.02 5.62 13.49
CA VAL A 258 -25.08 5.29 14.58
C VAL A 258 -24.64 6.54 15.33
N SER A 259 -24.28 7.62 14.63
CA SER A 259 -23.83 8.86 15.27
C SER A 259 -24.93 9.52 16.13
N TYR A 260 -26.19 9.36 15.77
CA TYR A 260 -27.33 9.81 16.57
C TYR A 260 -27.57 8.95 17.83
N CYS A 261 -27.15 7.68 17.77
CA CYS A 261 -27.26 6.78 18.92
C CYS A 261 -26.13 6.96 19.94
N ILE A 262 -25.04 7.65 19.57
CA ILE A 262 -23.88 7.92 20.44
C ILE A 262 -23.66 9.44 20.51
N PRO A 263 -24.45 10.17 21.31
CA PRO A 263 -24.41 11.63 21.37
C PRO A 263 -23.08 12.20 21.89
N ASP A 264 -22.30 11.39 22.59
CA ASP A 264 -20.98 11.76 23.10
C ASP A 264 -20.01 12.16 21.99
N TRP A 265 -20.13 11.58 20.79
CA TRP A 265 -19.32 11.99 19.64
C TRP A 265 -19.63 13.44 19.22
N GLU A 266 -20.89 13.82 19.31
CA GLU A 266 -21.32 15.20 19.03
C GLU A 266 -20.81 16.17 20.12
N ALA A 267 -20.81 15.76 21.39
CA ALA A 267 -20.24 16.53 22.50
C ALA A 267 -18.75 16.83 22.27
N VAL A 268 -17.97 15.85 21.78
CA VAL A 268 -16.56 16.06 21.39
C VAL A 268 -16.45 17.01 20.20
N ARG A 269 -17.32 16.89 19.20
CA ARG A 269 -17.34 17.79 18.04
C ARG A 269 -17.60 19.24 18.46
N GLN A 270 -18.52 19.44 19.39
CA GLN A 270 -18.85 20.74 19.96
C GLN A 270 -17.82 21.26 20.98
N ARG A 271 -16.81 20.44 21.32
CA ARG A 271 -15.75 20.73 22.28
C ARG A 271 -16.26 20.92 23.72
N THR A 272 -17.41 20.36 24.06
CA THR A 272 -17.91 20.33 25.44
C THR A 272 -17.17 19.28 26.28
N VAL A 273 -16.64 18.24 25.61
CA VAL A 273 -15.74 17.22 26.17
C VAL A 273 -14.54 17.09 25.25
N SER A 274 -13.35 16.89 25.80
CA SER A 274 -12.15 16.69 24.97
C SER A 274 -12.11 15.27 24.39
N ALA A 275 -11.55 15.13 23.18
CA ALA A 275 -11.33 13.81 22.58
C ALA A 275 -10.43 12.91 23.44
N ARG A 276 -9.56 13.49 24.24
CA ARG A 276 -8.67 12.75 25.16
C ARG A 276 -9.48 12.15 26.32
N GLU A 277 -10.30 12.93 27.00
CA GLU A 277 -11.20 12.46 28.07
C GLU A 277 -12.11 11.36 27.52
N MET A 278 -12.74 11.62 26.36
CA MET A 278 -13.59 10.62 25.72
C MET A 278 -12.87 9.29 25.49
N ARG A 279 -11.61 9.29 25.01
CA ARG A 279 -10.83 8.07 24.85
C ARG A 279 -10.36 7.45 26.15
N GLN A 280 -10.24 8.22 27.22
CA GLN A 280 -9.87 7.69 28.53
C GLN A 280 -11.04 6.95 29.18
N ASP A 281 -12.24 7.47 29.03
CA ASP A 281 -13.38 7.05 29.85
C ASP A 281 -14.36 6.16 29.10
N TYR A 282 -14.40 6.19 27.76
CA TYR A 282 -15.44 5.51 26.96
C TYR A 282 -14.88 4.55 25.93
N VAL A 283 -15.53 3.37 25.82
CA VAL A 283 -15.20 2.31 24.85
C VAL A 283 -15.57 2.71 23.43
N HIS A 284 -16.71 3.38 23.24
CA HIS A 284 -17.20 3.75 21.91
C HIS A 284 -16.28 4.72 21.15
N SER A 285 -15.30 5.32 21.81
CA SER A 285 -14.29 6.20 21.20
C SER A 285 -13.06 5.46 20.67
N HIS A 286 -13.06 4.11 20.73
CA HIS A 286 -11.98 3.27 20.30
C HIS A 286 -12.28 2.51 19.01
N ALA A 287 -11.21 2.13 18.28
CA ALA A 287 -11.30 1.41 17.03
C ALA A 287 -12.15 0.13 17.11
N ILE A 288 -12.09 -0.59 18.24
CA ILE A 288 -12.83 -1.84 18.43
C ILE A 288 -14.35 -1.63 18.38
N ALA A 289 -14.85 -0.52 18.93
CA ALA A 289 -16.27 -0.19 18.87
C ALA A 289 -16.70 0.12 17.42
N LEU A 290 -15.90 0.90 16.69
CA LEU A 290 -16.21 1.22 15.29
C LEU A 290 -16.24 -0.04 14.41
N LEU A 291 -15.27 -0.95 14.61
CA LEU A 291 -15.22 -2.24 13.91
C LEU A 291 -16.41 -3.13 14.28
N GLY A 292 -16.75 -3.20 15.57
CA GLY A 292 -17.94 -3.94 16.05
C GLY A 292 -19.24 -3.39 15.47
N LEU A 293 -19.40 -2.05 15.47
CA LEU A 293 -20.57 -1.39 14.88
C LEU A 293 -20.68 -1.64 13.37
N GLY A 294 -19.55 -1.62 12.65
CA GLY A 294 -19.55 -1.98 11.22
C GLY A 294 -19.98 -3.44 10.99
N ALA A 295 -19.40 -4.38 11.74
CA ALA A 295 -19.70 -5.79 11.59
C ALA A 295 -21.15 -6.15 11.98
N VAL A 296 -21.65 -5.62 13.11
CA VAL A 296 -23.06 -5.86 13.52
C VAL A 296 -24.03 -5.18 12.56
N GLY A 297 -23.64 -4.05 11.96
CA GLY A 297 -24.44 -3.35 10.96
C GLY A 297 -24.73 -4.20 9.73
N SER A 298 -23.74 -4.94 9.23
CA SER A 298 -23.94 -5.88 8.11
C SER A 298 -25.02 -6.91 8.43
N VAL A 299 -24.95 -7.52 9.62
CA VAL A 299 -25.96 -8.50 10.08
C VAL A 299 -27.34 -7.84 10.26
N LEU A 300 -27.38 -6.66 10.88
CA LEU A 300 -28.62 -5.93 11.15
C LEU A 300 -29.35 -5.58 9.85
N LEU A 301 -28.63 -5.08 8.85
CA LEU A 301 -29.18 -4.73 7.52
C LEU A 301 -29.69 -5.97 6.77
N SER A 302 -29.04 -7.10 6.93
CA SER A 302 -29.46 -8.36 6.32
C SER A 302 -30.70 -8.96 6.99
N VAL A 303 -30.74 -8.97 8.32
CA VAL A 303 -31.83 -9.61 9.08
C VAL A 303 -33.08 -8.73 9.15
N TYR A 304 -32.90 -7.41 9.27
CA TYR A 304 -33.98 -6.45 9.44
C TYR A 304 -33.92 -5.29 8.43
N PRO A 305 -33.99 -5.54 7.13
CA PRO A 305 -33.77 -4.52 6.10
C PRO A 305 -34.75 -3.33 6.16
N GLN A 306 -35.95 -3.52 6.73
CA GLN A 306 -36.98 -2.49 6.82
C GLN A 306 -37.04 -1.76 8.16
N SER A 307 -36.48 -2.34 9.25
CA SER A 307 -36.61 -1.82 10.63
C SER A 307 -35.26 -1.68 11.34
N TRP A 308 -34.16 -1.71 10.61
CA TRP A 308 -32.81 -1.63 11.19
C TRP A 308 -32.57 -0.30 11.93
N GLU A 309 -33.12 0.80 11.45
CA GLU A 309 -32.97 2.13 12.07
C GLU A 309 -33.59 2.19 13.45
N GLU A 310 -34.80 1.59 13.61
CA GLU A 310 -35.48 1.50 14.90
C GLU A 310 -34.67 0.66 15.88
N ARG A 311 -34.21 -0.51 15.44
CA ARG A 311 -33.42 -1.42 16.29
C ARG A 311 -32.11 -0.81 16.72
N LEU A 312 -31.49 0.00 15.86
CA LEU A 312 -30.22 0.66 16.16
C LEU A 312 -30.34 1.63 17.36
N GLN A 313 -31.56 2.12 17.68
CA GLN A 313 -31.78 2.99 18.85
C GLN A 313 -31.43 2.29 20.18
N GLU A 314 -31.47 0.95 20.23
CA GLU A 314 -31.08 0.20 21.42
C GLU A 314 -29.60 0.40 21.81
N LEU A 315 -28.75 0.86 20.91
CA LEU A 315 -27.37 1.27 21.22
C LEU A 315 -27.28 2.36 22.29
N ARG A 316 -28.36 3.17 22.46
CA ARG A 316 -28.44 4.22 23.50
C ARG A 316 -28.53 3.65 24.91
N ARG A 317 -28.90 2.37 25.06
CA ARG A 317 -29.01 1.69 26.35
C ARG A 317 -27.68 1.11 26.83
N ILE A 318 -26.65 1.09 25.96
CA ILE A 318 -25.36 0.54 26.31
C ILE A 318 -24.63 1.53 27.21
N ASP A 319 -24.16 1.06 28.35
CA ASP A 319 -23.21 1.79 29.18
C ASP A 319 -21.80 1.62 28.56
N TRP A 320 -21.37 2.66 27.87
CA TRP A 320 -20.09 2.73 27.18
C TRP A 320 -18.92 3.14 28.07
N LEU A 321 -19.14 3.40 29.35
CA LEU A 321 -18.03 3.72 30.28
C LEU A 321 -17.08 2.52 30.39
N ARG A 322 -15.80 2.79 30.37
CA ARG A 322 -14.77 1.75 30.55
C ARG A 322 -14.82 1.09 31.93
N SER A 323 -15.42 1.76 32.92
CA SER A 323 -15.68 1.22 34.25
C SER A 323 -16.82 0.20 34.28
N ASN A 324 -17.63 0.09 33.22
CA ASN A 324 -18.66 -0.93 33.14
C ASN A 324 -18.01 -2.34 33.16
N PRO A 325 -18.38 -3.21 34.10
CA PRO A 325 -17.78 -4.53 34.25
C PRO A 325 -17.98 -5.43 33.02
N ASP A 326 -18.99 -5.18 32.18
CA ASP A 326 -19.25 -5.94 30.97
C ASP A 326 -18.09 -5.93 29.98
N TRP A 327 -17.18 -4.96 30.07
CA TRP A 327 -16.05 -4.83 29.17
C TRP A 327 -14.84 -5.70 29.57
N GLU A 328 -14.65 -5.96 30.87
CA GLU A 328 -13.52 -6.79 31.33
C GLU A 328 -13.73 -8.25 30.90
N GLY A 329 -12.66 -8.91 30.46
CA GLY A 329 -12.74 -10.25 29.87
C GLY A 329 -13.36 -10.30 28.45
N ARG A 330 -14.14 -9.31 28.05
CA ARG A 330 -14.78 -9.23 26.71
C ARG A 330 -13.90 -8.51 25.71
N ILE A 331 -13.60 -7.25 25.96
CA ILE A 331 -12.75 -6.40 25.11
C ILE A 331 -11.63 -5.71 25.88
N MET A 332 -11.68 -5.77 27.18
CA MET A 332 -10.65 -5.29 28.09
C MET A 332 -9.96 -6.44 28.81
N VAL A 333 -8.67 -6.29 29.01
CA VAL A 333 -7.85 -7.21 29.80
C VAL A 333 -6.97 -6.36 30.72
N LYS A 334 -7.16 -6.50 32.03
CA LYS A 334 -6.46 -5.70 33.04
C LYS A 334 -6.58 -4.19 32.76
N GLY A 335 -7.78 -3.73 32.45
CA GLY A 335 -8.07 -2.34 32.15
C GLY A 335 -7.53 -1.81 30.81
N GLN A 336 -6.95 -2.65 29.95
CA GLN A 336 -6.44 -2.30 28.64
C GLN A 336 -7.36 -2.82 27.52
N ILE A 337 -7.73 -1.95 26.58
CA ILE A 337 -8.57 -2.35 25.44
C ILE A 337 -7.76 -3.20 24.46
N SER A 338 -8.22 -4.41 24.20
CA SER A 338 -7.66 -5.36 23.23
C SER A 338 -8.27 -5.15 21.84
N ARG A 339 -7.43 -5.25 20.80
CA ARG A 339 -7.86 -5.20 19.39
C ARG A 339 -7.72 -6.55 18.69
N SER A 340 -7.72 -7.64 19.44
CA SER A 340 -7.63 -8.98 18.87
C SER A 340 -8.89 -9.33 18.07
N ARG A 341 -8.77 -10.29 17.14
CA ARG A 341 -9.93 -10.80 16.39
C ARG A 341 -11.01 -11.36 17.34
N THR A 342 -10.59 -12.01 18.42
CA THR A 342 -11.51 -12.54 19.45
C THR A 342 -12.24 -11.39 20.16
N SER A 343 -11.55 -10.31 20.53
CA SER A 343 -12.20 -9.14 21.16
C SER A 343 -13.20 -8.46 20.23
N ILE A 344 -12.92 -8.38 18.92
CA ILE A 344 -13.89 -7.86 17.93
C ILE A 344 -15.14 -8.78 17.88
N ARG A 345 -14.97 -10.10 17.85
CA ARG A 345 -16.10 -11.03 17.85
C ARG A 345 -16.95 -10.91 19.12
N ARG A 346 -16.32 -10.77 20.29
CA ARG A 346 -17.02 -10.53 21.55
C ARG A 346 -17.78 -9.21 21.56
N MET A 347 -17.19 -8.15 20.99
CA MET A 347 -17.89 -6.87 20.79
C MET A 347 -19.14 -7.05 19.91
N VAL A 348 -19.02 -7.78 18.80
CA VAL A 348 -20.14 -8.05 17.89
C VAL A 348 -21.24 -8.85 18.60
N ALA A 349 -20.90 -9.91 19.34
CA ALA A 349 -21.85 -10.71 20.09
C ALA A 349 -22.60 -9.85 21.13
N TYR A 350 -21.89 -9.01 21.89
CA TYR A 350 -22.47 -8.09 22.85
C TYR A 350 -23.45 -7.11 22.19
N LEU A 351 -23.05 -6.49 21.07
CA LEU A 351 -23.93 -5.58 20.32
C LEU A 351 -25.16 -6.29 19.75
N LYS A 352 -25.02 -7.53 19.28
CA LYS A 352 -26.13 -8.36 18.81
C LYS A 352 -27.18 -8.57 19.91
N GLY A 353 -26.74 -8.80 21.15
CA GLY A 353 -27.65 -8.95 22.30
C GLY A 353 -28.56 -7.72 22.47
N TYR A 354 -28.01 -6.52 22.44
CA TYR A 354 -28.79 -5.28 22.52
C TYR A 354 -29.72 -5.05 21.33
N LEU A 355 -29.27 -5.40 20.13
CA LEU A 355 -30.04 -5.18 18.88
C LEU A 355 -31.06 -6.29 18.58
N GLY A 356 -31.18 -7.29 19.46
CA GLY A 356 -32.09 -8.44 19.27
C GLY A 356 -31.75 -9.28 18.04
N LEU A 357 -30.45 -9.43 17.73
CA LEU A 357 -29.93 -10.23 16.63
C LEU A 357 -29.58 -11.64 17.12
N PRO A 358 -29.76 -12.67 16.29
CA PRO A 358 -29.35 -14.02 16.65
C PRO A 358 -27.83 -14.14 16.78
N LEU A 359 -27.39 -14.86 17.81
CA LEU A 359 -25.98 -15.24 17.95
C LEU A 359 -25.73 -16.53 17.15
N THR A 360 -24.52 -16.66 16.65
CA THR A 360 -24.02 -17.94 16.15
C THR A 360 -23.53 -18.79 17.32
N SER A 361 -23.44 -20.12 17.15
CA SER A 361 -22.95 -21.02 18.22
C SER A 361 -21.59 -20.60 18.77
N GLN A 362 -20.68 -20.08 17.92
CA GLN A 362 -19.38 -19.56 18.36
C GLN A 362 -19.50 -18.25 19.18
N GLU A 363 -20.47 -17.40 18.85
CA GLU A 363 -20.72 -16.17 19.62
C GLU A 363 -21.38 -16.49 20.97
N GLU A 364 -22.27 -17.47 21.04
CA GLU A 364 -22.84 -17.97 22.30
C GLU A 364 -21.77 -18.52 23.25
N GLU A 365 -20.84 -19.32 22.73
CA GLU A 365 -19.70 -19.82 23.50
C GLU A 365 -18.84 -18.68 24.05
N LEU A 366 -18.57 -17.65 23.23
CA LEU A 366 -17.78 -16.48 23.63
C LEU A 366 -18.50 -15.63 24.69
N GLU A 367 -19.82 -15.46 24.61
CA GLU A 367 -20.61 -14.73 25.60
C GLU A 367 -20.66 -15.51 26.93
N ASN A 368 -20.92 -16.81 26.89
CA ASN A 368 -20.91 -17.66 28.09
C ASN A 368 -19.55 -17.64 28.80
N ALA A 369 -18.44 -17.66 28.04
CA ALA A 369 -17.09 -17.57 28.60
C ALA A 369 -16.79 -16.18 29.19
N SER A 370 -17.40 -15.13 28.69
CA SER A 370 -17.21 -13.75 29.19
C SER A 370 -18.02 -13.46 30.45
N SER A 371 -19.13 -14.18 30.68
CA SER A 371 -19.99 -14.02 31.85
C SER A 371 -19.48 -14.76 33.09
N LEU A 372 -18.40 -15.53 32.96
CA LEU A 372 -17.77 -16.31 34.03
C LEU A 372 -16.54 -15.63 34.65
N VAL A 373 -16.16 -14.45 34.20
CA VAL A 373 -15.04 -13.65 34.67
C VAL A 373 -15.54 -12.41 35.40
#